data_851b04e974f3c151a37d60a5d4252306
#
_entry.id   851b04e974f3c151a37d60a5d4252306
#
_cell.length_a   1.000
_cell.length_b   1.000
_cell.length_c   1.000
_cell.angle_alpha   90.00
_cell.angle_beta   90.00
_cell.angle_gamma   90.00
#
_symmetry.space_group_name_H-M   'P 1'
#
loop_
_entity.id
_entity.type
_entity.pdbx_description
1 polymer ?
#
loop_
_entity_poly.entity_id
_entity_poly.type
_entity_poly.pdbx_seq_one_letter_code
_entity_poly.pdbx_strand_id
1 'polypeptide(L)'
;MSMRLGICGSAGTMKSTLAEGVATALGIPNLKSREITEDILRRDGYNYGSGIQIERFLANTGRQNEILRRTIEQQSVPDFVTDRTVIDLTAYAVCEMHHSDALALRRIVDTCRKNVSVYTHLFFCPWVDTSVSATGKRTLNPWYQYLIHLTERGILDEWGCKYHILAAEGREKRLEEITSFLKIGA
;
A
#
# COMPACT_ATOMS: atom_id res chain seq x y z
N MET A 1 21.16 3.45 12.35
CA MET A 1 19.74 3.84 12.42
C MET A 1 18.92 2.82 11.63
N SER A 2 17.76 2.41 12.14
CA SER A 2 16.85 1.52 11.41
C SER A 2 16.26 2.24 10.20
N MET A 3 16.19 1.56 9.04
CA MET A 3 15.67 2.12 7.80
C MET A 3 14.40 1.37 7.37
N ARG A 4 13.25 1.96 7.63
CA ARG A 4 11.93 1.37 7.37
C ARG A 4 11.17 2.24 6.39
N LEU A 5 11.14 1.82 5.12
CA LEU A 5 10.64 2.61 4.01
C LEU A 5 9.27 2.09 3.57
N GLY A 6 8.28 2.97 3.58
CA GLY A 6 6.95 2.69 3.03
C GLY A 6 6.76 3.43 1.71
N ILE A 7 6.33 2.71 0.67
CA ILE A 7 5.92 3.29 -0.61
C ILE A 7 4.42 3.08 -0.75
N CYS A 8 3.64 4.15 -0.63
CA CYS A 8 2.18 4.15 -0.72
C CYS A 8 1.68 4.81 -2.00
N GLY A 9 0.42 4.60 -2.33
CA GLY A 9 -0.22 5.11 -3.55
C GLY A 9 -1.18 4.07 -4.15
N SER A 10 -2.10 4.48 -5.00
CA SER A 10 -3.11 3.59 -5.61
C SER A 10 -2.48 2.53 -6.53
N ALA A 11 -3.27 1.56 -6.97
CA ALA A 11 -2.78 0.52 -7.87
C ALA A 11 -2.33 1.11 -9.22
N GLY A 12 -1.29 0.50 -9.82
CA GLY A 12 -0.77 0.96 -11.13
C GLY A 12 0.33 2.02 -11.04
N THR A 13 0.65 2.56 -9.84
CA THR A 13 1.64 3.64 -9.66
C THR A 13 3.10 3.17 -9.53
N MET A 14 3.40 1.93 -9.92
CA MET A 14 4.74 1.31 -9.93
C MET A 14 5.37 1.02 -8.56
N LYS A 15 4.61 1.06 -7.46
CA LYS A 15 5.13 0.86 -6.09
C LYS A 15 5.99 -0.39 -5.92
N SER A 16 5.50 -1.55 -6.36
CA SER A 16 6.22 -2.83 -6.20
C SER A 16 7.57 -2.84 -6.90
N THR A 17 7.61 -2.26 -8.11
CA THR A 17 8.85 -2.16 -8.89
C THR A 17 9.83 -1.16 -8.26
N LEU A 18 9.31 -0.07 -7.68
CA LEU A 18 10.13 0.90 -6.95
C LEU A 18 10.67 0.29 -5.66
N ALA A 19 9.84 -0.42 -4.90
CA ALA A 19 10.27 -1.10 -3.67
C ALA A 19 11.39 -2.11 -3.94
N GLU A 20 11.30 -2.87 -5.02
CA GLU A 20 12.36 -3.80 -5.44
C GLU A 20 13.66 -3.07 -5.80
N GLY A 21 13.57 -1.98 -6.58
CA GLY A 21 14.74 -1.17 -6.93
C GLY A 21 15.40 -0.52 -5.72
N VAL A 22 14.62 0.04 -4.79
CA VAL A 22 15.12 0.64 -3.55
C VAL A 22 15.77 -0.41 -2.64
N ALA A 23 15.12 -1.57 -2.47
CA ALA A 23 15.67 -2.68 -1.69
C ALA A 23 17.04 -3.12 -2.20
N THR A 24 17.16 -3.26 -3.53
CA THR A 24 18.42 -3.62 -4.19
C THR A 24 19.49 -2.54 -3.99
N ALA A 25 19.12 -1.27 -4.17
CA ALA A 25 20.07 -0.16 -4.05
C ALA A 25 20.59 0.03 -2.61
N LEU A 26 19.78 -0.29 -1.61
CA LEU A 26 20.13 -0.12 -0.19
C LEU A 26 20.60 -1.40 0.49
N GLY A 27 20.47 -2.57 -0.14
CA GLY A 27 20.83 -3.86 0.45
C GLY A 27 19.93 -4.25 1.63
N ILE A 28 18.65 -3.82 1.65
CA ILE A 28 17.68 -4.13 2.71
C ILE A 28 16.56 -5.03 2.19
N PRO A 29 15.84 -5.77 3.07
CA PRO A 29 14.75 -6.63 2.65
C PRO A 29 13.61 -5.87 1.95
N ASN A 30 13.10 -6.43 0.84
CA ASN A 30 11.83 -6.03 0.23
C ASN A 30 10.70 -6.89 0.80
N LEU A 31 9.84 -6.30 1.62
CA LEU A 31 8.66 -6.96 2.15
C LEU A 31 7.54 -6.89 1.11
N LYS A 32 7.34 -8.00 0.41
CA LYS A 32 6.30 -8.12 -0.61
C LYS A 32 4.91 -8.28 0.03
N SER A 33 4.46 -7.26 0.76
CA SER A 33 3.20 -7.29 1.53
C SER A 33 1.97 -7.54 0.66
N ARG A 34 2.06 -7.28 -0.64
CA ARG A 34 1.02 -7.63 -1.62
C ARG A 34 0.78 -9.14 -1.69
N GLU A 35 1.82 -9.97 -1.52
CA GLU A 35 1.70 -11.43 -1.57
C GLU A 35 0.78 -11.94 -0.45
N ILE A 36 0.71 -11.26 0.70
CA ILE A 36 -0.23 -11.58 1.78
C ILE A 36 -1.68 -11.57 1.28
N THR A 37 -2.06 -10.52 0.56
CA THR A 37 -3.40 -10.41 -0.02
C THR A 37 -3.64 -11.50 -1.06
N GLU A 38 -2.68 -11.77 -1.93
CA GLU A 38 -2.78 -12.81 -2.96
C GLU A 38 -2.91 -14.22 -2.35
N ASP A 39 -2.20 -14.50 -1.25
CA ASP A 39 -2.30 -15.76 -0.52
C ASP A 39 -3.70 -15.97 0.08
N ILE A 40 -4.23 -14.93 0.73
CA ILE A 40 -5.58 -14.98 1.32
C ILE A 40 -6.63 -15.17 0.22
N LEU A 41 -6.53 -14.44 -0.88
CA LEU A 41 -7.42 -14.58 -2.03
C LEU A 41 -7.39 -16.01 -2.58
N ARG A 42 -6.20 -16.58 -2.75
CA ARG A 42 -6.03 -17.96 -3.25
C ARG A 42 -6.57 -18.99 -2.29
N ARG A 43 -6.24 -18.88 -1.00
CA ARG A 43 -6.72 -19.79 0.06
C ARG A 43 -8.24 -19.81 0.14
N ASP A 44 -8.87 -18.65 0.04
CA ASP A 44 -10.32 -18.49 0.20
C ASP A 44 -11.08 -18.71 -1.12
N GLY A 45 -10.41 -19.21 -2.16
CA GLY A 45 -11.05 -19.63 -3.41
C GLY A 45 -11.44 -18.48 -4.34
N TYR A 46 -10.78 -17.30 -4.23
CA TYR A 46 -11.00 -16.23 -5.20
C TYR A 46 -10.57 -16.66 -6.59
N ASN A 47 -11.51 -16.63 -7.54
CA ASN A 47 -11.24 -16.94 -8.93
C ASN A 47 -11.14 -15.64 -9.75
N TYR A 48 -9.97 -15.34 -10.25
CA TYR A 48 -9.69 -14.14 -11.05
C TYR A 48 -10.50 -14.04 -12.35
N GLY A 49 -11.13 -15.13 -12.81
CA GLY A 49 -12.00 -15.16 -14.00
C GLY A 49 -13.50 -15.17 -13.70
N SER A 50 -13.93 -15.14 -12.44
CA SER A 50 -15.32 -15.37 -12.04
C SER A 50 -16.27 -14.18 -12.25
N GLY A 51 -15.79 -13.02 -12.68
CA GLY A 51 -16.58 -11.79 -12.75
C GLY A 51 -16.90 -11.17 -11.37
N ILE A 52 -16.51 -11.82 -10.27
CA ILE A 52 -16.60 -11.23 -8.92
C ILE A 52 -15.53 -10.15 -8.81
N GLN A 53 -15.93 -8.94 -8.49
CA GLN A 53 -15.01 -7.86 -8.28
C GLN A 53 -14.17 -8.13 -7.02
N ILE A 54 -12.84 -7.95 -7.13
CA ILE A 54 -11.89 -8.19 -6.03
C ILE A 54 -12.25 -7.35 -4.78
N GLU A 55 -12.77 -6.15 -4.96
CA GLU A 55 -13.19 -5.25 -3.90
C GLU A 55 -14.29 -5.88 -3.03
N ARG A 56 -15.29 -6.49 -3.66
CA ARG A 56 -16.36 -7.20 -2.93
C ARG A 56 -15.83 -8.38 -2.14
N PHE A 57 -14.87 -9.09 -2.69
CA PHE A 57 -14.27 -10.22 -1.98
C PHE A 57 -13.43 -9.75 -0.79
N LEU A 58 -12.73 -8.63 -0.94
CA LEU A 58 -11.92 -8.02 0.11
C LEU A 58 -12.74 -7.24 1.13
N ALA A 59 -13.99 -6.85 0.84
CA ALA A 59 -14.90 -6.17 1.78
C ALA A 59 -15.33 -7.05 2.99
N ASN A 60 -14.64 -8.14 3.24
CA ASN A 60 -14.85 -9.04 4.37
C ASN A 60 -13.95 -8.65 5.54
N THR A 61 -14.55 -8.36 6.69
CA THR A 61 -13.85 -7.92 7.91
C THR A 61 -12.78 -8.92 8.36
N GLY A 62 -13.04 -10.21 8.28
CA GLY A 62 -12.07 -11.25 8.66
C GLY A 62 -10.82 -11.21 7.79
N ARG A 63 -10.99 -11.08 6.47
CA ARG A 63 -9.88 -10.96 5.52
C ARG A 63 -9.07 -9.70 5.74
N GLN A 64 -9.74 -8.56 5.92
CA GLN A 64 -9.06 -7.28 6.17
C GLN A 64 -8.26 -7.32 7.48
N ASN A 65 -8.80 -7.88 8.55
CA ASN A 65 -8.08 -8.06 9.81
C ASN A 65 -6.88 -9.00 9.66
N GLU A 66 -7.00 -10.08 8.89
CA GLU A 66 -5.90 -11.01 8.65
C GLU A 66 -4.79 -10.36 7.81
N ILE A 67 -5.15 -9.64 6.75
CA ILE A 67 -4.19 -8.88 5.93
C ILE A 67 -3.43 -7.90 6.82
N LEU A 68 -4.14 -7.12 7.64
CA LEU A 68 -3.55 -6.15 8.54
C LEU A 68 -2.59 -6.80 9.54
N ARG A 69 -3.02 -7.84 10.24
CA ARG A 69 -2.20 -8.56 11.21
C ARG A 69 -0.91 -9.09 10.58
N ARG A 70 -1.02 -9.81 9.45
CA ARG A 70 0.15 -10.38 8.75
C ARG A 70 1.08 -9.29 8.22
N THR A 71 0.55 -8.16 7.78
CA THR A 71 1.36 -7.02 7.32
C THR A 71 2.14 -6.40 8.48
N ILE A 72 1.52 -6.17 9.63
CA ILE A 72 2.20 -5.65 10.83
C ILE A 72 3.27 -6.61 11.30
N GLU A 73 2.98 -7.91 11.37
CA GLU A 73 3.96 -8.95 11.73
C GLU A 73 5.16 -8.96 10.78
N GLN A 74 4.92 -8.89 9.47
CA GLN A 74 5.98 -8.83 8.46
C GLN A 74 6.85 -7.57 8.63
N GLN A 75 6.26 -6.44 9.00
CA GLN A 75 6.94 -5.16 9.19
C GLN A 75 7.59 -4.98 10.59
N SER A 76 7.68 -6.04 11.38
CA SER A 76 8.34 -6.01 12.70
C SER A 76 9.86 -6.14 12.63
N VAL A 77 10.44 -6.32 11.46
CA VAL A 77 11.89 -6.42 11.24
C VAL A 77 12.60 -5.06 11.31
N PRO A 78 13.91 -5.02 11.61
CA PRO A 78 14.63 -3.76 11.82
C PRO A 78 14.69 -2.85 10.60
N ASP A 79 14.99 -3.42 9.42
CA ASP A 79 15.15 -2.68 8.18
C ASP A 79 14.30 -3.32 7.08
N PHE A 80 13.61 -2.50 6.30
CA PHE A 80 12.83 -2.98 5.17
C PHE A 80 12.40 -1.86 4.22
N VAL A 81 12.01 -2.26 3.03
CA VAL A 81 11.15 -1.48 2.16
C VAL A 81 9.88 -2.28 1.89
N THR A 82 8.73 -1.61 1.79
CA THR A 82 7.45 -2.25 1.47
C THR A 82 6.67 -1.45 0.45
N ASP A 83 5.97 -2.14 -0.45
CA ASP A 83 5.07 -1.58 -1.46
C ASP A 83 3.61 -1.49 -1.00
N ARG A 84 3.35 -1.84 0.25
CA ARG A 84 2.03 -1.71 0.88
C ARG A 84 2.19 -1.33 2.35
N THR A 85 1.71 -0.16 2.67
CA THR A 85 1.78 0.42 4.01
C THR A 85 0.45 0.30 4.74
N VAL A 86 0.42 0.64 6.03
CA VAL A 86 -0.83 0.79 6.77
C VAL A 86 -1.72 1.90 6.21
N ILE A 87 -1.16 2.86 5.45
CA ILE A 87 -1.92 3.90 4.73
C ILE A 87 -2.77 3.24 3.62
N ASP A 88 -2.12 2.42 2.77
CA ASP A 88 -2.82 1.66 1.72
C ASP A 88 -3.91 0.78 2.34
N LEU A 89 -3.60 0.03 3.42
CA LEU A 89 -4.58 -0.84 4.08
C LEU A 89 -5.78 -0.06 4.60
N THR A 90 -5.55 1.11 5.19
CA THR A 90 -6.64 1.99 5.66
C THR A 90 -7.50 2.49 4.51
N ALA A 91 -6.86 2.99 3.44
CA ALA A 91 -7.58 3.53 2.28
C ALA A 91 -8.48 2.46 1.63
N TYR A 92 -7.94 1.25 1.40
CA TYR A 92 -8.72 0.14 0.87
C TYR A 92 -9.84 -0.27 1.82
N ALA A 93 -9.58 -0.39 3.13
CA ALA A 93 -10.61 -0.75 4.11
C ALA A 93 -11.74 0.30 4.13
N VAL A 94 -11.42 1.59 4.13
CA VAL A 94 -12.43 2.67 4.08
C VAL A 94 -13.25 2.59 2.81
N CYS A 95 -12.62 2.43 1.65
CA CYS A 95 -13.34 2.41 0.36
C CYS A 95 -14.17 1.14 0.16
N GLU A 96 -13.71 -0.02 0.67
CA GLU A 96 -14.36 -1.32 0.45
C GLU A 96 -15.39 -1.66 1.53
N MET A 97 -15.18 -1.20 2.77
CA MET A 97 -16.00 -1.58 3.92
C MET A 97 -16.94 -0.49 4.43
N HIS A 98 -17.04 0.68 3.76
CA HIS A 98 -17.84 1.81 4.26
C HIS A 98 -19.33 1.48 4.43
N HIS A 99 -19.86 0.45 3.78
CA HIS A 99 -21.21 -0.07 3.97
C HIS A 99 -21.30 -1.24 4.97
N SER A 100 -20.16 -1.64 5.55
CA SER A 100 -20.05 -2.78 6.45
C SER A 100 -20.15 -2.37 7.93
N ASP A 101 -19.73 -3.25 8.83
CA ASP A 101 -19.67 -2.97 10.25
C ASP A 101 -18.75 -1.78 10.58
N ALA A 102 -19.34 -0.64 10.93
CA ALA A 102 -18.64 0.59 11.26
C ALA A 102 -17.66 0.42 12.45
N LEU A 103 -17.98 -0.45 13.40
CA LEU A 103 -17.12 -0.72 14.55
C LEU A 103 -15.88 -1.52 14.13
N ALA A 104 -16.04 -2.49 13.23
CA ALA A 104 -14.92 -3.24 12.69
C ALA A 104 -13.99 -2.36 11.85
N LEU A 105 -14.57 -1.50 10.99
CA LEU A 105 -13.79 -0.54 10.21
C LEU A 105 -13.00 0.41 11.13
N ARG A 106 -13.63 0.94 12.16
CA ARG A 106 -12.97 1.80 13.15
C ARG A 106 -11.77 1.10 13.79
N ARG A 107 -11.90 -0.18 14.19
CA ARG A 107 -10.79 -0.95 14.77
C ARG A 107 -9.62 -1.10 13.80
N ILE A 108 -9.90 -1.34 12.52
CA ILE A 108 -8.87 -1.42 11.47
C ILE A 108 -8.13 -0.08 11.38
N VAL A 109 -8.87 1.02 11.23
CA VAL A 109 -8.32 2.38 11.12
C VAL A 109 -7.46 2.74 12.34
N ASP A 110 -7.98 2.51 13.56
CA ASP A 110 -7.26 2.79 14.81
C ASP A 110 -5.97 1.97 14.92
N THR A 111 -6.00 0.70 14.48
CA THR A 111 -4.83 -0.17 14.48
C THR A 111 -3.80 0.31 13.47
N CYS A 112 -4.21 0.67 12.26
CA CYS A 112 -3.32 1.24 11.24
C CYS A 112 -2.67 2.54 11.71
N ARG A 113 -3.46 3.45 12.29
CA ARG A 113 -2.98 4.73 12.82
C ARG A 113 -1.89 4.56 13.90
N LYS A 114 -2.06 3.59 14.79
CA LYS A 114 -1.06 3.26 15.82
C LYS A 114 0.26 2.72 15.23
N ASN A 115 0.19 2.09 14.07
CA ASN A 115 1.34 1.46 13.43
C ASN A 115 2.01 2.33 12.36
N VAL A 116 1.50 3.52 12.04
CA VAL A 116 2.10 4.39 11.02
C VAL A 116 3.51 4.86 11.39
N SER A 117 3.79 5.00 12.68
CA SER A 117 5.11 5.41 13.19
C SER A 117 6.22 4.37 12.98
N VAL A 118 5.90 3.17 12.49
CA VAL A 118 6.90 2.17 12.14
C VAL A 118 7.81 2.65 11.00
N TYR A 119 7.28 3.45 10.08
CA TYR A 119 8.04 3.93 8.92
C TYR A 119 8.93 5.12 9.30
N THR A 120 10.23 5.00 9.00
CA THR A 120 11.17 6.13 9.10
C THR A 120 11.02 7.09 7.94
N HIS A 121 10.62 6.58 6.76
CA HIS A 121 10.35 7.38 5.56
C HIS A 121 9.12 6.83 4.84
N LEU A 122 8.26 7.74 4.38
CA LEU A 122 7.12 7.45 3.55
C LEU A 122 7.25 8.18 2.22
N PHE A 123 7.10 7.43 1.13
CA PHE A 123 7.07 7.95 -0.24
C PHE A 123 5.69 7.72 -0.83
N PHE A 124 5.09 8.78 -1.35
CA PHE A 124 3.78 8.72 -1.97
C PHE A 124 3.91 8.77 -3.50
N CYS A 125 3.37 7.73 -4.16
CA CYS A 125 3.29 7.66 -5.61
C CYS A 125 1.96 8.27 -6.09
N PRO A 126 1.97 9.45 -6.71
CA PRO A 126 0.75 10.05 -7.25
C PRO A 126 0.07 9.14 -8.26
N TRP A 127 -1.26 9.18 -8.26
CA TRP A 127 -2.05 8.54 -9.31
C TRP A 127 -1.76 9.19 -10.67
N VAL A 128 -1.66 8.36 -11.67
CA VAL A 128 -1.55 8.75 -13.07
C VAL A 128 -2.64 8.02 -13.86
N ASP A 129 -3.29 8.73 -14.77
CA ASP A 129 -4.31 8.16 -15.65
C ASP A 129 -3.66 7.22 -16.67
N THR A 130 -3.29 6.04 -16.22
CA THR A 130 -2.74 4.98 -17.07
C THR A 130 -3.71 3.81 -17.09
N SER A 131 -3.87 3.20 -18.26
CA SER A 131 -4.65 1.97 -18.40
C SER A 131 -4.07 0.87 -17.50
N VAL A 132 -4.86 0.42 -16.53
CA VAL A 132 -4.51 -0.74 -15.69
C VAL A 132 -4.71 -1.99 -16.54
N SER A 133 -3.67 -2.82 -16.69
CA SER A 133 -3.78 -4.08 -17.43
C SER A 133 -4.80 -5.03 -16.77
N ALA A 134 -5.63 -5.66 -17.61
CA ALA A 134 -6.69 -6.59 -17.20
C ALA A 134 -6.09 -7.92 -16.73
N THR A 135 -5.51 -7.95 -15.52
CA THR A 135 -4.95 -9.17 -14.92
C THR A 135 -5.93 -9.92 -14.00
N GLY A 136 -7.17 -9.42 -13.85
CA GLY A 136 -8.12 -9.93 -12.83
C GLY A 136 -7.72 -9.64 -11.37
N LYS A 137 -6.54 -9.08 -11.14
CA LYS A 137 -5.99 -8.77 -9.81
C LYS A 137 -6.29 -7.36 -9.32
N ARG A 138 -6.99 -6.56 -10.11
CA ARG A 138 -7.28 -5.14 -9.85
C ARG A 138 -8.58 -4.75 -10.52
N THR A 139 -9.27 -3.78 -9.95
CA THR A 139 -10.34 -3.13 -10.69
C THR A 139 -9.77 -2.34 -11.87
N LEU A 140 -10.47 -2.41 -12.99
CA LEU A 140 -10.15 -1.63 -14.19
C LEU A 140 -10.76 -0.21 -14.14
N ASN A 141 -11.55 0.09 -13.10
CA ASN A 141 -12.16 1.40 -12.94
C ASN A 141 -11.11 2.43 -12.50
N PRO A 142 -10.71 3.39 -13.38
CA PRO A 142 -9.70 4.39 -13.02
C PRO A 142 -10.18 5.32 -11.91
N TRP A 143 -11.49 5.56 -11.83
CA TRP A 143 -12.06 6.41 -10.77
C TRP A 143 -12.00 5.77 -9.39
N TYR A 144 -12.05 4.44 -9.30
CA TYR A 144 -11.80 3.75 -8.04
C TYR A 144 -10.34 3.93 -7.60
N GLN A 145 -9.39 3.84 -8.53
CA GLN A 145 -7.97 4.09 -8.23
C GLN A 145 -7.72 5.55 -7.84
N TYR A 146 -8.44 6.48 -8.46
CA TYR A 146 -8.39 7.88 -8.08
C TYR A 146 -9.00 8.12 -6.69
N LEU A 147 -10.10 7.45 -6.34
CA LEU A 147 -10.68 7.50 -5.00
C LEU A 147 -9.69 6.98 -3.94
N ILE A 148 -9.02 5.85 -4.19
CA ILE A 148 -7.96 5.34 -3.31
C ILE A 148 -6.87 6.39 -3.14
N HIS A 149 -6.39 6.99 -4.23
CA HIS A 149 -5.37 8.05 -4.19
C HIS A 149 -5.79 9.23 -3.30
N LEU A 150 -7.00 9.74 -3.46
CA LEU A 150 -7.52 10.84 -2.64
C LEU A 150 -7.63 10.44 -1.17
N THR A 151 -8.09 9.21 -0.91
CA THR A 151 -8.22 8.69 0.45
C THR A 151 -6.87 8.53 1.12
N GLU A 152 -5.86 7.99 0.44
CA GLU A 152 -4.49 7.87 0.95
C GLU A 152 -3.89 9.25 1.28
N ARG A 153 -4.06 10.24 0.39
CA ARG A 153 -3.62 11.62 0.64
C ARG A 153 -4.30 12.20 1.88
N GLY A 154 -5.62 12.06 1.98
CA GLY A 154 -6.38 12.52 3.15
C GLY A 154 -5.91 11.87 4.45
N ILE A 155 -5.62 10.56 4.44
CA ILE A 155 -5.10 9.83 5.60
C ILE A 155 -3.71 10.35 6.00
N LEU A 156 -2.79 10.52 5.04
CA LEU A 156 -1.45 11.03 5.29
C LEU A 156 -1.49 12.40 5.96
N ASP A 157 -2.32 13.30 5.44
CA ASP A 157 -2.48 14.67 5.95
C ASP A 157 -3.18 14.69 7.32
N GLU A 158 -4.29 13.95 7.49
CA GLU A 158 -5.07 13.86 8.73
C GLU A 158 -4.26 13.23 9.89
N TRP A 159 -3.39 12.26 9.58
CA TRP A 159 -2.54 11.63 10.60
C TRP A 159 -1.25 12.40 10.87
N GLY A 160 -1.01 13.51 10.16
CA GLY A 160 0.19 14.33 10.30
C GLY A 160 1.47 13.59 9.89
N CYS A 161 1.37 12.67 8.93
CA CYS A 161 2.52 11.91 8.46
C CYS A 161 3.49 12.83 7.71
N LYS A 162 4.78 12.66 7.97
CA LYS A 162 5.81 13.24 7.11
C LYS A 162 6.03 12.28 5.93
N TYR A 163 5.81 12.76 4.71
CA TYR A 163 6.00 11.95 3.50
C TYR A 163 6.54 12.79 2.35
N HIS A 164 7.21 12.12 1.42
CA HIS A 164 7.73 12.71 0.20
C HIS A 164 6.86 12.30 -0.99
N ILE A 165 6.40 13.28 -1.78
CA ILE A 165 5.63 13.02 -3.00
C ILE A 165 6.61 12.81 -4.14
N LEU A 166 6.56 11.65 -4.80
CA LEU A 166 7.40 11.36 -5.96
C LEU A 166 6.90 12.13 -7.17
N ALA A 167 7.56 13.25 -7.46
CA ALA A 167 7.18 14.14 -8.55
C ALA A 167 7.73 13.69 -9.91
N ALA A 168 8.81 12.92 -9.93
CA ALA A 168 9.43 12.46 -11.16
C ALA A 168 8.54 11.52 -11.96
N GLU A 169 8.61 11.61 -13.29
CA GLU A 169 7.91 10.70 -14.18
C GLU A 169 8.82 9.52 -14.57
N GLY A 170 8.21 8.32 -14.58
CA GLY A 170 8.91 7.09 -14.92
C GLY A 170 9.66 6.45 -13.75
N ARG A 171 9.98 5.17 -13.93
CA ARG A 171 10.54 4.30 -12.88
C ARG A 171 11.93 4.75 -12.42
N GLU A 172 12.82 4.94 -13.39
CA GLU A 172 14.24 5.25 -13.14
C GLU A 172 14.37 6.57 -12.38
N LYS A 173 13.69 7.61 -12.84
CA LYS A 173 13.73 8.93 -12.21
C LYS A 173 13.13 8.93 -10.79
N ARG A 174 12.04 8.17 -10.55
CA ARG A 174 11.48 8.01 -9.20
C ARG A 174 12.44 7.25 -8.29
N LEU A 175 13.14 6.25 -8.79
CA LEU A 175 14.15 5.53 -8.03
C LEU A 175 15.33 6.44 -7.67
N GLU A 176 15.80 7.24 -8.60
CA GLU A 176 16.83 8.27 -8.36
C GLU A 176 16.36 9.31 -7.34
N GLU A 177 15.11 9.76 -7.44
CA GLU A 177 14.50 10.70 -6.47
C GLU A 177 14.51 10.13 -5.05
N ILE A 178 14.06 8.88 -4.86
CA ILE A 178 14.06 8.19 -3.56
C ILE A 178 15.49 8.05 -3.02
N THR A 179 16.42 7.53 -3.84
CA THR A 179 17.79 7.27 -3.40
C THR A 179 18.55 8.57 -3.11
N SER A 180 18.29 9.64 -3.84
CA SER A 180 18.86 10.96 -3.59
C SER A 180 18.31 11.57 -2.30
N PHE A 181 17.00 11.46 -2.06
CA PHE A 181 16.37 11.92 -0.83
C PHE A 181 16.97 11.23 0.40
N LEU A 182 17.19 9.92 0.33
CA LEU A 182 17.76 9.15 1.43
C LEU A 182 19.25 9.44 1.68
N LYS A 183 20.03 9.82 0.65
CA LYS A 183 21.44 10.20 0.77
C LYS A 183 21.63 11.57 1.42
N ILE A 184 20.67 12.48 1.27
CA ILE A 184 20.71 13.83 1.86
C ILE A 184 20.38 13.76 3.37
N GLY A 185 19.62 12.74 3.79
CA GLY A 185 19.22 12.54 5.18
C GLY A 185 20.16 11.64 6.01
N ALA A 186 21.23 11.14 5.44
CA ALA A 186 22.24 10.31 6.09
C ALA A 186 23.49 11.14 6.41
#